data_62ea981e063d99c60900e6962e3a1de4
#
_entry.id   62ea981e063d99c60900e6962e3a1de4
#
_cell.length_a   1.000
_cell.length_b   1.000
_cell.length_c   1.000
_cell.angle_alpha   90.00
_cell.angle_beta   90.00
_cell.angle_gamma   90.00
#
_symmetry.space_group_name_H-M   'P 1'
#
loop_
_entity.id
_entity.type
_entity.pdbx_description
1 polymer ?
#
loop_
_entity_poly.entity_id
_entity_poly.type
_entity_poly.pdbx_seq_one_letter_code
_entity_poly.pdbx_strand_id
1 'polypeptide(L)'
;MNEIDPVNLTAELIKCPSVTPKEAGAITLIEDLLNKNGFICSRISRGGVENLFARWGSGRAERSFGYNGHTDVVPVGNAESWSVDPFGAEVKDGYLFGRGATDMKSSVAAFVASAIDFVSKNPPNGSIVITITGDEEGEAKNGTAAILDWMQKNNEKISHCLVGEPTCPDYLGEMVKIGRRGSITARFCVKGLQGHTAYPKLAINPLNALVQ
;
A
#
# COMPACT_ATOMS: atom_id res chain seq x y z
N MET A 1 14.17 -24.55 -4.39
CA MET A 1 13.77 -23.22 -4.89
C MET A 1 14.82 -22.22 -4.46
N ASN A 2 15.21 -21.27 -5.30
CA ASN A 2 16.12 -20.22 -4.84
C ASN A 2 15.41 -19.33 -3.83
N GLU A 3 16.11 -18.99 -2.77
CA GLU A 3 15.62 -18.06 -1.74
C GLU A 3 15.33 -16.69 -2.38
N ILE A 4 14.17 -16.11 -2.06
CA ILE A 4 13.79 -14.80 -2.57
C ILE A 4 14.45 -13.74 -1.70
N ASP A 5 15.31 -12.94 -2.30
CA ASP A 5 15.94 -11.81 -1.64
C ASP A 5 14.93 -10.66 -1.50
N PRO A 6 14.54 -10.29 -0.26
CA PRO A 6 13.58 -9.21 -0.06
C PRO A 6 14.09 -7.83 -0.50
N VAL A 7 15.41 -7.60 -0.50
CA VAL A 7 15.99 -6.34 -0.98
C VAL A 7 15.80 -6.20 -2.49
N ASN A 8 16.11 -7.27 -3.24
CA ASN A 8 15.89 -7.28 -4.69
C ASN A 8 14.41 -7.16 -5.03
N LEU A 9 13.52 -7.86 -4.30
CA LEU A 9 12.08 -7.73 -4.50
C LEU A 9 11.57 -6.31 -4.20
N THR A 10 12.10 -5.67 -3.16
CA THR A 10 11.80 -4.26 -2.87
C THR A 10 12.23 -3.35 -4.01
N ALA A 11 13.44 -3.57 -4.55
CA ALA A 11 13.94 -2.80 -5.67
C ALA A 11 13.06 -2.93 -6.91
N GLU A 12 12.62 -4.16 -7.25
CA GLU A 12 11.70 -4.38 -8.37
C GLU A 12 10.32 -3.72 -8.13
N LEU A 13 9.81 -3.73 -6.90
CA LEU A 13 8.58 -3.02 -6.55
C LEU A 13 8.73 -1.50 -6.65
N ILE A 14 9.88 -0.93 -6.26
CA ILE A 14 10.15 0.51 -6.40
C ILE A 14 10.14 0.92 -7.87
N LYS A 15 10.72 0.11 -8.76
CA LYS A 15 10.74 0.35 -10.20
C LYS A 15 9.34 0.35 -10.85
N CYS A 16 8.32 -0.16 -10.16
CA CYS A 16 6.93 0.00 -10.56
C CYS A 16 6.41 1.36 -10.04
N PRO A 17 6.21 2.39 -10.89
CA PRO A 17 5.79 3.73 -10.46
C PRO A 17 4.29 3.75 -10.15
N SER A 18 3.90 3.00 -9.14
CA SER A 18 2.52 2.76 -8.71
C SER A 18 1.93 3.94 -7.93
N VAL A 19 2.01 5.13 -8.51
CA VAL A 19 1.37 6.33 -7.92
C VAL A 19 -0.14 6.14 -7.94
N THR A 20 -0.74 6.23 -6.73
CA THR A 20 -2.19 5.98 -6.54
C THR A 20 -3.05 6.73 -7.57
N PRO A 21 -4.06 6.12 -8.18
CA PRO A 21 -4.58 4.77 -7.99
C PRO A 21 -4.01 3.70 -8.97
N LYS A 22 -2.89 3.97 -9.64
CA LYS A 22 -2.30 3.08 -10.64
C LYS A 22 -1.45 2.00 -9.99
N GLU A 23 -1.61 0.73 -10.42
CA GLU A 23 -0.79 -0.37 -9.91
C GLU A 23 0.59 -0.48 -10.60
N ALA A 24 0.69 -0.02 -11.87
CA ALA A 24 1.92 0.09 -12.67
C ALA A 24 2.84 -1.15 -12.65
N GLY A 25 2.26 -2.35 -12.53
CA GLY A 25 2.99 -3.62 -12.48
C GLY A 25 3.31 -4.14 -11.09
N ALA A 26 3.15 -3.34 -10.02
CA ALA A 26 3.52 -3.74 -8.67
C ALA A 26 2.68 -4.92 -8.15
N ILE A 27 1.36 -4.87 -8.32
CA ILE A 27 0.46 -5.97 -7.92
C ILE A 27 0.68 -7.18 -8.83
N THR A 28 0.88 -6.96 -10.13
CA THR A 28 1.17 -8.04 -11.08
C THR A 28 2.44 -8.80 -10.69
N LEU A 29 3.50 -8.10 -10.31
CA LEU A 29 4.75 -8.70 -9.85
C LEU A 29 4.54 -9.62 -8.63
N ILE A 30 3.80 -9.14 -7.63
CA ILE A 30 3.50 -9.93 -6.42
C ILE A 30 2.59 -11.12 -6.75
N GLU A 31 1.55 -10.93 -7.55
CA GLU A 31 0.64 -11.98 -7.97
C GLU A 31 1.36 -13.12 -8.69
N ASP A 32 2.21 -12.79 -9.68
CA ASP A 32 2.99 -13.76 -10.42
C ASP A 32 3.95 -14.55 -9.51
N LEU A 33 4.61 -13.84 -8.58
CA LEU A 33 5.52 -14.44 -7.63
C LEU A 33 4.80 -15.41 -6.68
N LEU A 34 3.66 -15.01 -6.14
CA LEU A 34 2.86 -15.81 -5.23
C LEU A 34 2.25 -17.03 -5.94
N ASN A 35 1.71 -16.86 -7.15
CA ASN A 35 1.19 -17.97 -7.96
C ASN A 35 2.25 -19.03 -8.24
N LYS A 36 3.47 -18.64 -8.61
CA LYS A 36 4.61 -19.54 -8.83
C LYS A 36 5.01 -20.35 -7.58
N ASN A 37 4.64 -19.84 -6.40
CA ASN A 37 4.97 -20.47 -5.11
C ASN A 37 3.76 -21.10 -4.40
N GLY A 38 2.70 -21.43 -5.16
CA GLY A 38 1.58 -22.24 -4.69
C GLY A 38 0.50 -21.48 -3.92
N PHE A 39 0.52 -20.16 -3.95
CA PHE A 39 -0.60 -19.36 -3.49
C PHE A 39 -1.68 -19.33 -4.57
N ILE A 40 -2.94 -19.30 -4.15
CA ILE A 40 -4.10 -19.05 -5.01
C ILE A 40 -4.40 -17.56 -4.93
N CYS A 41 -4.23 -16.86 -6.03
CA CYS A 41 -4.42 -15.43 -6.13
C CYS A 41 -5.78 -15.07 -6.74
N SER A 42 -6.37 -13.99 -6.25
CA SER A 42 -7.59 -13.38 -6.79
C SER A 42 -7.37 -11.88 -6.90
N ARG A 43 -7.43 -11.36 -8.13
CA ARG A 43 -7.38 -9.93 -8.38
C ARG A 43 -8.75 -9.32 -8.16
N ILE A 44 -8.80 -8.19 -7.45
CA ILE A 44 -10.03 -7.51 -7.06
C ILE A 44 -9.97 -6.08 -7.57
N SER A 45 -10.71 -5.81 -8.65
CA SER A 45 -10.78 -4.50 -9.27
C SER A 45 -12.05 -3.77 -8.81
N ARG A 46 -11.89 -2.53 -8.35
CA ARG A 46 -13.01 -1.65 -8.01
C ARG A 46 -12.66 -0.19 -8.26
N GLY A 47 -13.50 0.52 -9.02
CA GLY A 47 -13.32 1.96 -9.28
C GLY A 47 -12.01 2.34 -9.96
N GLY A 48 -11.42 1.43 -10.76
CA GLY A 48 -10.13 1.64 -11.41
C GLY A 48 -8.91 1.35 -10.53
N VAL A 49 -9.13 0.85 -9.32
CA VAL A 49 -8.09 0.38 -8.39
C VAL A 49 -7.98 -1.13 -8.47
N GLU A 50 -6.77 -1.62 -8.58
CA GLU A 50 -6.43 -3.04 -8.51
C GLU A 50 -5.97 -3.41 -7.10
N ASN A 51 -6.46 -4.55 -6.61
CA ASN A 51 -6.09 -5.12 -5.32
C ASN A 51 -5.83 -6.62 -5.48
N LEU A 52 -5.14 -7.21 -4.52
CA LEU A 52 -4.82 -8.64 -4.52
C LEU A 52 -5.25 -9.29 -3.21
N PHE A 53 -5.89 -10.45 -3.33
CA PHE A 53 -6.01 -11.43 -2.25
C PHE A 53 -5.27 -12.69 -2.68
N ALA A 54 -4.40 -13.21 -1.83
CA ALA A 54 -3.66 -14.44 -2.09
C ALA A 54 -3.72 -15.35 -0.87
N ARG A 55 -3.95 -16.64 -1.08
CA ARG A 55 -4.00 -17.64 -0.02
C ARG A 55 -3.11 -18.84 -0.36
N TRP A 56 -2.31 -19.24 0.59
CA TRP A 56 -1.68 -20.54 0.64
C TRP A 56 -2.36 -21.42 1.69
N GLY A 57 -2.56 -22.70 1.37
CA GLY A 57 -3.24 -23.64 2.24
C GLY A 57 -4.74 -23.74 2.02
N SER A 58 -5.45 -24.50 2.86
CA SER A 58 -6.88 -24.72 2.71
C SER A 58 -7.70 -23.50 3.13
N GLY A 59 -8.57 -22.99 2.27
CA GLY A 59 -9.52 -21.92 2.57
C GLY A 59 -10.51 -22.24 3.70
N ARG A 60 -10.61 -23.50 4.11
CA ARG A 60 -11.45 -23.97 5.22
C ARG A 60 -10.66 -24.22 6.50
N ALA A 61 -9.36 -23.87 6.51
CA ALA A 61 -8.56 -24.01 7.72
C ALA A 61 -9.10 -23.08 8.80
N GLU A 62 -9.33 -23.61 10.00
CA GLU A 62 -9.79 -22.84 11.16
C GLU A 62 -8.78 -21.78 11.60
N ARG A 63 -7.50 -21.95 11.20
CA ARG A 63 -6.40 -21.05 11.54
C ARG A 63 -5.83 -20.42 10.29
N SER A 64 -5.81 -19.09 10.27
CA SER A 64 -5.16 -18.32 9.23
C SER A 64 -4.38 -17.14 9.82
N PHE A 65 -3.16 -16.96 9.34
CA PHE A 65 -2.38 -15.77 9.60
C PHE A 65 -2.34 -14.91 8.35
N GLY A 66 -2.72 -13.65 8.46
CA GLY A 66 -2.79 -12.72 7.35
C GLY A 66 -1.78 -11.59 7.46
N TYR A 67 -1.42 -11.07 6.31
CA TYR A 67 -0.71 -9.82 6.14
C TYR A 67 -1.55 -8.88 5.28
N ASN A 68 -1.58 -7.60 5.65
CA ASN A 68 -2.14 -6.54 4.83
C ASN A 68 -1.10 -5.46 4.60
N GLY A 69 -0.95 -5.06 3.35
CA GLY A 69 -0.08 -3.96 2.94
C GLY A 69 -0.60 -3.30 1.68
N HIS A 70 0.13 -2.26 1.23
CA HIS A 70 -0.15 -1.58 -0.02
C HIS A 70 1.09 -1.48 -0.91
N THR A 71 0.86 -1.34 -2.20
CA THR A 71 1.94 -1.11 -3.19
C THR A 71 1.78 0.22 -3.91
N ASP A 72 0.65 0.89 -3.75
CA ASP A 72 0.49 2.26 -4.21
C ASP A 72 1.33 3.22 -3.37
N VAL A 73 1.68 4.35 -3.95
CA VAL A 73 2.53 5.37 -3.34
C VAL A 73 1.98 6.76 -3.64
N VAL A 74 2.27 7.72 -2.76
CA VAL A 74 1.99 9.14 -3.02
C VAL A 74 2.85 9.67 -4.19
N PRO A 75 2.42 10.75 -4.86
CA PRO A 75 3.25 11.43 -5.87
C PRO A 75 4.63 11.80 -5.31
N VAL A 76 5.63 11.82 -6.20
CA VAL A 76 7.03 12.12 -5.81
C VAL A 76 7.24 13.58 -5.37
N GLY A 77 6.28 14.45 -5.63
CA GLY A 77 6.43 15.89 -5.39
C GLY A 77 7.35 16.54 -6.44
N ASN A 78 8.22 17.46 -6.00
CA ASN A 78 9.21 18.04 -6.90
C ASN A 78 10.34 17.03 -7.15
N ALA A 79 10.40 16.47 -8.36
CA ALA A 79 11.41 15.48 -8.76
C ALA A 79 12.85 16.03 -8.68
N GLU A 80 13.05 17.33 -8.89
CA GLU A 80 14.38 17.97 -8.79
C GLU A 80 14.94 17.99 -7.35
N SER A 81 14.08 17.80 -6.35
CA SER A 81 14.47 17.74 -4.95
C SER A 81 14.99 16.36 -4.52
N TRP A 82 14.90 15.37 -5.40
CA TRP A 82 15.41 14.03 -5.11
C TRP A 82 16.90 13.94 -5.49
N SER A 83 17.68 13.30 -4.61
CA SER A 83 19.11 13.03 -4.87
C SER A 83 19.34 11.83 -5.81
N VAL A 84 18.30 11.04 -6.07
CA VAL A 84 18.28 9.87 -6.93
C VAL A 84 16.97 9.83 -7.72
N ASP A 85 16.86 8.99 -8.75
CA ASP A 85 15.58 8.73 -9.41
C ASP A 85 14.61 8.11 -8.39
N PRO A 86 13.43 8.72 -8.13
CA PRO A 86 12.45 8.19 -7.17
C PRO A 86 12.01 6.74 -7.45
N PHE A 87 12.10 6.29 -8.69
CA PHE A 87 11.74 4.92 -9.10
C PHE A 87 12.95 4.12 -9.61
N GLY A 88 14.17 4.63 -9.42
CA GLY A 88 15.41 3.98 -9.84
C GLY A 88 15.84 2.82 -8.94
N ALA A 89 15.37 2.77 -7.69
CA ALA A 89 15.77 1.76 -6.70
C ALA A 89 17.31 1.72 -6.50
N GLU A 90 17.93 2.87 -6.34
CA GLU A 90 19.38 2.97 -6.15
C GLU A 90 19.79 2.43 -4.79
N VAL A 91 20.81 1.57 -4.75
CA VAL A 91 21.44 1.12 -3.51
C VAL A 91 22.74 1.90 -3.32
N LYS A 92 22.82 2.64 -2.22
CA LYS A 92 23.97 3.46 -1.89
C LYS A 92 24.21 3.47 -0.38
N ASP A 93 25.47 3.31 0.03
CA ASP A 93 25.90 3.35 1.43
C ASP A 93 25.09 2.39 2.35
N GLY A 94 24.64 1.25 1.82
CA GLY A 94 23.83 0.26 2.55
C GLY A 94 22.33 0.59 2.64
N TYR A 95 21.87 1.63 1.97
CA TYR A 95 20.46 2.02 1.91
C TYR A 95 19.89 1.83 0.51
N LEU A 96 18.64 1.39 0.43
CA LEU A 96 17.86 1.34 -0.79
C LEU A 96 16.97 2.59 -0.87
N PHE A 97 17.23 3.42 -1.88
CA PHE A 97 16.51 4.68 -2.09
C PHE A 97 15.38 4.53 -3.11
N GLY A 98 14.23 5.13 -2.84
CA GLY A 98 13.13 5.24 -3.79
C GLY A 98 11.80 5.55 -3.13
N ARG A 99 10.83 6.04 -3.92
CA ARG A 99 9.47 6.27 -3.47
C ARG A 99 8.82 4.95 -3.09
N GLY A 100 8.27 4.85 -1.87
CA GLY A 100 7.67 3.64 -1.34
C GLY A 100 8.67 2.64 -0.73
N ALA A 101 9.97 2.98 -0.66
CA ALA A 101 10.96 2.11 -0.02
C ALA A 101 10.58 1.82 1.44
N THR A 102 10.26 2.86 2.22
CA THR A 102 9.86 2.73 3.62
C THR A 102 8.36 2.47 3.76
N ASP A 103 7.55 3.17 3.01
CA ASP A 103 6.09 3.13 3.03
C ASP A 103 5.56 2.67 1.67
N MET A 104 5.17 1.35 1.54
CA MET A 104 5.58 0.26 2.43
C MET A 104 6.06 -0.96 1.62
N LYS A 105 6.65 -0.73 0.43
CA LYS A 105 7.08 -1.79 -0.49
C LYS A 105 8.12 -2.74 0.12
N SER A 106 9.01 -2.25 1.01
CA SER A 106 9.97 -3.10 1.71
C SER A 106 9.30 -4.08 2.67
N SER A 107 8.29 -3.62 3.40
CA SER A 107 7.52 -4.48 4.29
C SER A 107 6.74 -5.55 3.50
N VAL A 108 6.13 -5.17 2.36
CA VAL A 108 5.47 -6.12 1.46
C VAL A 108 6.47 -7.16 0.95
N ALA A 109 7.62 -6.72 0.45
CA ALA A 109 8.67 -7.62 -0.06
C ALA A 109 9.19 -8.57 1.02
N ALA A 110 9.47 -8.06 2.22
CA ALA A 110 9.97 -8.85 3.34
C ALA A 110 8.95 -9.93 3.76
N PHE A 111 7.66 -9.55 3.87
CA PHE A 111 6.64 -10.52 4.24
C PHE A 111 6.41 -11.56 3.15
N VAL A 112 6.31 -11.16 1.88
CA VAL A 112 6.12 -12.08 0.75
C VAL A 112 7.27 -13.08 0.66
N ALA A 113 8.51 -12.61 0.72
CA ALA A 113 9.70 -13.49 0.70
C ALA A 113 9.69 -14.48 1.87
N SER A 114 9.43 -13.99 3.09
CA SER A 114 9.36 -14.82 4.30
C SER A 114 8.21 -15.83 4.25
N ALA A 115 7.04 -15.44 3.75
CA ALA A 115 5.89 -16.33 3.63
C ALA A 115 6.17 -17.47 2.65
N ILE A 116 6.76 -17.18 1.49
CA ILE A 116 7.14 -18.17 0.48
C ILE A 116 8.19 -19.14 1.06
N ASP A 117 9.21 -18.63 1.70
CA ASP A 117 10.24 -19.45 2.34
C ASP A 117 9.63 -20.35 3.43
N PHE A 118 8.79 -19.77 4.29
CA PHE A 118 8.13 -20.50 5.37
C PHE A 118 7.26 -21.65 4.86
N VAL A 119 6.36 -21.40 3.90
CA VAL A 119 5.45 -22.44 3.40
C VAL A 119 6.20 -23.53 2.62
N SER A 120 7.34 -23.21 2.03
CA SER A 120 8.18 -24.18 1.32
C SER A 120 8.96 -25.11 2.24
N LYS A 121 9.44 -24.61 3.37
CA LYS A 121 10.28 -25.35 4.34
C LYS A 121 9.45 -25.98 5.47
N ASN A 122 8.43 -25.28 5.92
CA ASN A 122 7.62 -25.62 7.08
C ASN A 122 6.13 -25.39 6.81
N PRO A 123 5.49 -26.17 5.91
CA PRO A 123 4.11 -25.96 5.55
C PRO A 123 3.19 -26.01 6.79
N PRO A 124 2.46 -24.92 7.11
CA PRO A 124 1.65 -24.86 8.31
C PRO A 124 0.37 -25.71 8.19
N ASN A 125 -0.11 -26.22 9.32
CA ASN A 125 -1.48 -26.74 9.41
C ASN A 125 -2.45 -25.56 9.56
N GLY A 126 -2.70 -24.85 8.46
CA GLY A 126 -3.48 -23.63 8.41
C GLY A 126 -3.31 -22.93 7.08
N SER A 127 -3.59 -21.63 7.05
CA SER A 127 -3.42 -20.81 5.85
C SER A 127 -2.57 -19.58 6.13
N ILE A 128 -1.78 -19.20 5.12
CA ILE A 128 -1.17 -17.88 5.04
C ILE A 128 -1.97 -17.06 4.02
N VAL A 129 -2.39 -15.86 4.41
CA VAL A 129 -3.16 -14.95 3.56
C VAL A 129 -2.38 -13.67 3.37
N ILE A 130 -2.30 -13.18 2.14
CA ILE A 130 -1.68 -11.91 1.81
C ILE A 130 -2.71 -11.07 1.08
N THR A 131 -2.95 -9.86 1.58
CA THR A 131 -3.81 -8.88 0.95
C THR A 131 -3.00 -7.63 0.63
N ILE A 132 -3.06 -7.19 -0.63
CA ILE A 132 -2.35 -5.99 -1.09
C ILE A 132 -3.38 -5.04 -1.69
N THR A 133 -3.43 -3.82 -1.17
CA THR A 133 -4.27 -2.77 -1.73
C THR A 133 -3.49 -1.84 -2.63
N GLY A 134 -4.18 -1.24 -3.60
CA GLY A 134 -3.68 -0.20 -4.50
C GLY A 134 -4.30 1.18 -4.26
N ASP A 135 -4.96 1.41 -3.11
CA ASP A 135 -5.62 2.67 -2.74
C ASP A 135 -5.55 2.91 -1.22
N GLU A 136 -4.36 2.79 -0.62
CA GLU A 136 -4.14 3.19 0.77
C GLU A 136 -3.82 4.68 0.84
N GLU A 137 -2.94 5.13 -0.04
CA GLU A 137 -2.40 6.50 -0.13
C GLU A 137 -3.35 7.48 -0.85
N GLY A 138 -4.46 6.97 -1.38
CA GLY A 138 -5.45 7.77 -2.10
C GLY A 138 -6.70 8.07 -1.28
N GLU A 139 -7.87 7.81 -1.88
CA GLU A 139 -9.17 8.03 -1.21
C GLU A 139 -9.54 6.90 -0.24
N ALA A 140 -8.82 5.79 -0.27
CA ALA A 140 -9.03 4.57 0.54
C ALA A 140 -10.45 3.97 0.41
N LYS A 141 -11.14 4.23 -0.71
CA LYS A 141 -12.52 3.76 -0.94
C LYS A 141 -12.58 2.42 -1.67
N ASN A 142 -11.62 2.21 -2.58
CA ASN A 142 -11.63 1.08 -3.52
C ASN A 142 -10.51 0.06 -3.24
N GLY A 143 -9.74 0.28 -2.18
CA GLY A 143 -8.65 -0.56 -1.70
C GLY A 143 -9.11 -1.65 -0.73
N THR A 144 -8.65 -1.60 0.51
CA THR A 144 -8.91 -2.59 1.56
C THR A 144 -10.41 -2.88 1.74
N ALA A 145 -11.29 -1.86 1.61
CA ALA A 145 -12.74 -2.07 1.67
C ALA A 145 -13.24 -2.99 0.55
N ALA A 146 -12.65 -2.91 -0.66
CA ALA A 146 -13.01 -3.82 -1.75
C ALA A 146 -12.57 -5.27 -1.45
N ILE A 147 -11.39 -5.44 -0.86
CA ILE A 147 -10.89 -6.75 -0.44
C ILE A 147 -11.82 -7.36 0.62
N LEU A 148 -12.21 -6.60 1.63
CA LEU A 148 -13.11 -7.07 2.70
C LEU A 148 -14.48 -7.47 2.16
N ASP A 149 -15.07 -6.69 1.24
CA ASP A 149 -16.34 -7.02 0.59
C ASP A 149 -16.23 -8.33 -0.23
N TRP A 150 -15.11 -8.50 -0.93
CA TRP A 150 -14.82 -9.71 -1.69
C TRP A 150 -14.63 -10.91 -0.76
N MET A 151 -13.87 -10.76 0.33
CA MET A 151 -13.66 -11.80 1.33
C MET A 151 -14.99 -12.26 1.95
N GLN A 152 -15.88 -11.32 2.29
CA GLN A 152 -17.21 -11.66 2.82
C GLN A 152 -18.03 -12.48 1.83
N LYS A 153 -18.04 -12.10 0.54
CA LYS A 153 -18.78 -12.81 -0.51
C LYS A 153 -18.24 -14.22 -0.78
N ASN A 154 -16.95 -14.44 -0.57
CA ASN A 154 -16.27 -15.71 -0.81
C ASN A 154 -16.07 -16.55 0.47
N ASN A 155 -16.63 -16.13 1.61
CA ASN A 155 -16.47 -16.77 2.92
C ASN A 155 -15.01 -16.89 3.36
N GLU A 156 -14.16 -15.95 2.94
CA GLU A 156 -12.77 -15.85 3.34
C GLU A 156 -12.64 -15.17 4.71
N LYS A 157 -11.76 -15.72 5.54
CA LYS A 157 -11.49 -15.21 6.90
C LYS A 157 -10.01 -15.21 7.20
N ILE A 158 -9.59 -14.25 8.02
CA ILE A 158 -8.26 -14.16 8.59
C ILE A 158 -8.41 -14.13 10.11
N SER A 159 -7.74 -15.06 10.81
CA SER A 159 -7.82 -15.16 12.28
C SER A 159 -7.02 -14.07 12.96
N HIS A 160 -5.81 -13.82 12.48
CA HIS A 160 -4.91 -12.76 12.93
C HIS A 160 -4.27 -12.10 11.73
N CYS A 161 -4.21 -10.77 11.71
CA CYS A 161 -3.65 -10.01 10.61
C CYS A 161 -2.56 -9.06 11.11
N LEU A 162 -1.40 -9.11 10.46
CA LEU A 162 -0.34 -8.12 10.59
C LEU A 162 -0.54 -7.06 9.50
N VAL A 163 -0.53 -5.79 9.89
CA VAL A 163 -0.49 -4.66 8.96
C VAL A 163 0.95 -4.14 8.96
N GLY A 164 1.59 -4.16 7.79
CA GLY A 164 3.03 -3.97 7.67
C GLY A 164 3.50 -2.52 7.58
N GLU A 165 2.72 -1.56 8.05
CA GLU A 165 3.04 -0.14 8.04
C GLU A 165 4.29 0.21 8.86
N PRO A 166 5.08 1.21 8.44
CA PRO A 166 6.22 1.71 9.20
C PRO A 166 5.75 2.25 10.55
N THR A 167 6.26 1.68 11.63
CA THR A 167 5.76 1.94 12.99
C THR A 167 6.86 2.31 13.96
N CYS A 168 8.04 1.69 13.82
CA CYS A 168 9.14 1.85 14.75
C CYS A 168 9.93 3.11 14.44
N PRO A 169 10.03 4.12 15.37
CA PRO A 169 10.74 5.37 15.11
C PRO A 169 12.27 5.20 15.11
N ASP A 170 12.85 4.42 16.02
CA ASP A 170 14.29 4.36 16.24
C ASP A 170 14.91 3.02 15.81
N TYR A 171 14.33 1.89 16.18
CA TYR A 171 14.84 0.57 15.79
C TYR A 171 13.72 -0.45 15.55
N LEU A 172 13.99 -1.40 14.68
CA LEU A 172 13.02 -2.42 14.29
C LEU A 172 12.55 -3.25 15.50
N GLY A 173 11.22 -3.38 15.64
CA GLY A 173 10.58 -4.20 16.68
C GLY A 173 10.36 -3.52 18.03
N GLU A 174 10.70 -2.24 18.18
CA GLU A 174 10.47 -1.51 19.44
C GLU A 174 8.99 -1.20 19.72
N MET A 175 8.17 -1.14 18.68
CA MET A 175 6.76 -0.73 18.79
C MET A 175 5.85 -1.58 17.90
N VAL A 176 4.70 -1.95 18.46
CA VAL A 176 3.56 -2.51 17.71
C VAL A 176 2.32 -1.69 18.05
N LYS A 177 1.63 -1.17 17.04
CA LYS A 177 0.36 -0.49 17.22
C LYS A 177 -0.78 -1.51 17.26
N ILE A 178 -1.57 -1.50 18.33
CA ILE A 178 -2.70 -2.42 18.53
C ILE A 178 -4.06 -1.76 18.24
N GLY A 179 -4.06 -0.52 17.76
CA GLY A 179 -5.25 0.24 17.41
C GLY A 179 -4.93 1.39 16.48
N ARG A 180 -5.96 1.97 15.89
CA ARG A 180 -5.86 3.11 14.98
C ARG A 180 -6.73 4.27 15.46
N ARG A 181 -6.30 5.50 15.15
CA ARG A 181 -7.14 6.71 15.30
C ARG A 181 -7.95 6.91 14.02
N GLY A 182 -9.05 7.66 14.12
CA GLY A 182 -9.80 8.12 12.95
C GLY A 182 -9.05 9.22 12.18
N SER A 183 -9.47 9.44 10.94
CA SER A 183 -9.04 10.56 10.10
C SER A 183 -10.26 11.32 9.60
N ILE A 184 -10.19 12.65 9.58
CA ILE A 184 -11.25 13.52 9.06
C ILE A 184 -10.63 14.48 8.08
N THR A 185 -11.17 14.53 6.87
CA THR A 185 -10.81 15.52 5.85
C THR A 185 -11.97 16.47 5.62
N ALA A 186 -11.73 17.77 5.76
CA ALA A 186 -12.70 18.80 5.45
C ALA A 186 -12.26 19.58 4.20
N ARG A 187 -13.22 19.82 3.30
CA ARG A 187 -13.00 20.67 2.13
C ARG A 187 -13.86 21.91 2.24
N PHE A 188 -13.21 23.06 2.24
CA PHE A 188 -13.88 24.36 2.27
C PHE A 188 -13.89 24.96 0.86
N CYS A 189 -15.03 25.43 0.41
CA CYS A 189 -15.17 26.17 -0.85
C CYS A 189 -15.81 27.52 -0.55
N VAL A 190 -15.07 28.60 -0.71
CA VAL A 190 -15.55 29.95 -0.53
C VAL A 190 -15.74 30.60 -1.89
N LYS A 191 -16.96 31.07 -2.15
CA LYS A 191 -17.31 31.75 -3.41
C LYS A 191 -17.22 33.27 -3.24
N GLY A 192 -16.51 33.92 -4.13
CA GLY A 192 -16.41 35.37 -4.21
C GLY A 192 -17.13 35.97 -5.41
N LEU A 193 -17.05 37.28 -5.55
CA LEU A 193 -17.50 38.02 -6.69
C LEU A 193 -16.30 38.71 -7.33
N GLN A 194 -16.09 38.44 -8.62
CA GLN A 194 -15.01 39.07 -9.38
C GLN A 194 -15.30 40.57 -9.58
N GLY A 195 -14.27 41.38 -9.42
CA GLY A 195 -14.36 42.83 -9.67
C GLY A 195 -12.99 43.42 -9.96
N HIS A 196 -12.97 44.66 -10.42
CA HIS A 196 -11.76 45.39 -10.71
C HIS A 196 -11.06 45.81 -9.40
N THR A 197 -9.74 45.66 -9.32
CA THR A 197 -8.94 45.95 -8.10
C THR A 197 -9.07 47.40 -7.61
N ALA A 198 -9.31 48.36 -8.51
CA ALA A 198 -9.54 49.76 -8.15
C ALA A 198 -10.91 50.00 -7.47
N TYR A 199 -11.85 49.05 -7.56
CA TYR A 199 -13.19 49.14 -7.01
C TYR A 199 -13.51 47.99 -6.05
N PRO A 200 -12.77 47.87 -4.94
CA PRO A 200 -12.88 46.70 -4.04
C PRO A 200 -14.27 46.55 -3.42
N LYS A 201 -15.06 47.62 -3.33
CA LYS A 201 -16.43 47.60 -2.82
C LYS A 201 -17.42 46.87 -3.75
N LEU A 202 -17.05 46.69 -5.03
CA LEU A 202 -17.87 46.00 -6.05
C LEU A 202 -17.45 44.52 -6.23
N ALA A 203 -16.51 44.07 -5.45
CA ALA A 203 -16.01 42.71 -5.47
C ALA A 203 -16.14 42.03 -4.09
N ILE A 204 -16.16 40.72 -4.07
CA ILE A 204 -16.08 39.91 -2.82
C ILE A 204 -14.85 39.03 -2.93
N ASN A 205 -13.80 39.38 -2.19
CA ASN A 205 -12.59 38.58 -2.17
C ASN A 205 -12.82 37.32 -1.27
N PRO A 206 -12.81 36.10 -1.86
CA PRO A 206 -13.07 34.89 -1.10
C PRO A 206 -12.01 34.60 -0.03
N LEU A 207 -10.79 35.10 -0.18
CA LEU A 207 -9.72 34.91 0.81
C LEU A 207 -10.08 35.55 2.15
N ASN A 208 -10.75 36.71 2.15
CA ASN A 208 -11.15 37.36 3.40
C ASN A 208 -12.13 36.52 4.23
N ALA A 209 -13.00 35.74 3.58
CA ALA A 209 -13.91 34.85 4.27
C ALA A 209 -13.27 33.49 4.64
N LEU A 210 -12.19 33.12 3.94
CA LEU A 210 -11.49 31.86 4.24
C LEU A 210 -10.61 31.95 5.50
N VAL A 211 -10.11 33.16 5.84
CA VAL A 211 -9.19 33.36 6.96
C VAL A 211 -9.87 33.87 8.23
N GLN A 212 -11.17 34.09 8.23
CA GLN A 212 -12.02 34.38 9.38
C GLN A 212 -12.52 33.06 10.00
#